data_d3f9d535691c664ba07f4660e0d6e59d
#
_entry.id   d3f9d535691c664ba07f4660e0d6e59d
#
_cell.length_a   1.000
_cell.length_b   1.000
_cell.length_c   1.000
_cell.angle_alpha   90.00
_cell.angle_beta   90.00
_cell.angle_gamma   90.00
#
_symmetry.space_group_name_H-M   'P 1'
#
loop_
_entity.id
_entity.type
_entity.pdbx_description
1 polymer ?
#
loop_
_entity_poly.entity_id
_entity_poly.type
_entity_poly.pdbx_seq_one_letter_code
_entity_poly.pdbx_strand_id
1 'polypeptide(L)'
;MRNRWDWLVLLLVCGLIFCGACWKKSDDAAGQQSLSLAPSEGAANADPPPPPPTTPSETLKEQKENPMIVKVNGKEITRSELDQATEVILSQYRDQIPPGQIEQARGAFRRQALESLINQTLLVQEADRQGIVPSKEAVDARLGQISGRFSSPEAFKKVLESMGISEQDFRNDVTQNLKVENLLAKKLENAAKVTPEQVETFYRENPQHFKTPERVRASHILIAADPDDPPAEKAQKRERLARLQKEIQAGADFADVARKNSDCPSKAQGGDLGYFERGNMVKPFEDVAFELKAGELSGIVETQFGYHLIKVVDHQKAGEVPLEEARDDIAAYLDRQNRDEAAQGYLKELRASARVEYAEGFAP
;
A
#
# COMPACT_ATOMS: atom_id res chain seq x y z
N MET A 1 -1.85 20.43 9.68
CA MET A 1 -1.55 19.08 9.12
C MET A 1 -2.43 18.92 7.88
N ARG A 2 -1.90 19.21 6.70
CA ARG A 2 -2.62 19.07 5.42
C ARG A 2 -2.66 17.60 5.08
N ASN A 3 -3.85 17.02 4.95
CA ASN A 3 -4.09 15.61 4.63
C ASN A 3 -3.44 15.27 3.29
N ARG A 4 -2.34 14.50 3.34
CA ARG A 4 -1.61 13.95 2.19
C ARG A 4 -2.42 12.92 1.39
N TRP A 5 -3.68 12.65 1.79
CA TRP A 5 -4.56 11.64 1.20
C TRP A 5 -5.44 12.18 0.07
N ASP A 6 -5.63 13.50 -0.05
CA ASP A 6 -6.52 14.11 -1.04
C ASP A 6 -6.00 13.98 -2.49
N TRP A 7 -4.68 13.81 -2.66
CA TRP A 7 -4.03 13.64 -3.97
C TRP A 7 -4.15 12.23 -4.55
N LEU A 8 -4.27 11.20 -3.70
CA LEU A 8 -4.35 9.79 -4.11
C LEU A 8 -5.65 9.45 -4.85
N VAL A 9 -6.68 10.23 -4.67
CA VAL A 9 -8.02 9.94 -5.19
C VAL A 9 -8.17 10.32 -6.66
N LEU A 10 -7.56 11.41 -7.09
CA LEU A 10 -7.54 11.80 -8.52
C LEU A 10 -6.73 10.83 -9.38
N LEU A 11 -5.72 10.19 -8.77
CA LEU A 11 -4.83 9.22 -9.42
C LEU A 11 -5.47 7.85 -9.61
N LEU A 12 -6.45 7.49 -8.78
CA LEU A 12 -7.19 6.21 -8.89
C LEU A 12 -8.08 6.16 -10.15
N VAL A 13 -8.49 7.29 -10.69
CA VAL A 13 -9.31 7.35 -11.91
C VAL A 13 -8.49 6.99 -13.16
N CYS A 14 -7.18 7.28 -13.16
CA CYS A 14 -6.27 6.94 -14.28
C CYS A 14 -5.50 5.62 -14.08
N GLY A 15 -5.45 5.10 -12.85
CA GLY A 15 -4.53 4.01 -12.47
C GLY A 15 -5.14 2.61 -12.35
N LEU A 16 -6.46 2.45 -12.46
CA LEU A 16 -7.12 1.17 -12.14
C LEU A 16 -7.01 0.08 -13.22
N ILE A 17 -6.42 0.35 -14.37
CA ILE A 17 -6.40 -0.63 -15.46
C ILE A 17 -5.06 -1.38 -15.62
N PHE A 18 -3.94 -0.90 -15.05
CA PHE A 18 -2.64 -1.52 -15.31
C PHE A 18 -1.67 -1.44 -14.12
N CYS A 19 -1.95 -2.11 -13.03
CA CYS A 19 -0.94 -2.41 -12.01
C CYS A 19 -0.78 -3.94 -11.79
N GLY A 20 -0.65 -4.68 -12.90
CA GLY A 20 -0.45 -6.13 -12.89
C GLY A 20 0.99 -6.61 -13.14
N ALA A 21 1.99 -5.72 -13.13
CA ALA A 21 3.33 -6.07 -13.59
C ALA A 21 4.46 -5.98 -12.55
N CYS A 22 4.16 -5.86 -11.25
CA CYS A 22 5.21 -5.78 -10.22
C CYS A 22 4.97 -6.65 -8.99
N TRP A 23 4.55 -7.90 -9.18
CA TRP A 23 4.72 -8.90 -8.13
C TRP A 23 5.46 -10.12 -8.69
N LYS A 24 6.74 -9.91 -8.97
CA LYS A 24 7.69 -11.02 -9.08
C LYS A 24 8.93 -10.68 -8.25
N LYS A 25 9.07 -11.41 -7.13
CA LYS A 25 10.24 -11.55 -6.27
C LYS A 25 10.74 -10.29 -5.54
N SER A 26 10.53 -10.26 -4.26
CA SER A 26 11.62 -10.13 -3.29
C SER A 26 11.21 -10.81 -1.98
N ASP A 27 11.51 -12.07 -1.83
CA ASP A 27 11.96 -12.60 -0.56
C ASP A 27 13.31 -11.93 -0.32
N ASP A 28 13.37 -11.06 0.70
CA ASP A 28 14.51 -10.93 1.60
C ASP A 28 14.30 -9.77 2.57
N ALA A 29 14.24 -10.18 3.84
CA ALA A 29 14.83 -9.59 5.04
C ALA A 29 14.57 -8.12 5.42
N ALA A 30 13.79 -7.98 6.49
CA ALA A 30 14.17 -7.36 7.78
C ALA A 30 14.79 -5.95 7.77
N GLY A 31 14.17 -5.05 8.51
CA GLY A 31 14.83 -3.85 9.00
C GLY A 31 13.88 -2.67 9.28
N GLN A 32 12.96 -2.82 10.23
CA GLN A 32 12.29 -1.66 10.79
C GLN A 32 13.20 -1.04 11.86
N GLN A 33 13.84 0.06 11.52
CA GLN A 33 14.35 1.01 12.52
C GLN A 33 13.39 2.17 12.64
N SER A 34 12.68 2.19 13.75
CA SER A 34 11.89 3.34 14.21
C SER A 34 12.84 4.38 14.79
N LEU A 35 12.97 5.53 14.15
CA LEU A 35 13.56 6.73 14.73
C LEU A 35 12.45 7.72 15.03
N SER A 36 12.21 7.90 16.33
CA SER A 36 11.42 8.98 16.88
C SER A 36 12.25 10.27 16.87
N LEU A 37 11.69 11.32 16.31
CA LEU A 37 12.17 12.68 16.52
C LEU A 37 11.02 13.56 16.98
N ALA A 38 11.23 14.17 18.12
CA ALA A 38 10.36 15.16 18.75
C ALA A 38 10.28 16.48 17.96
N PRO A 39 9.24 17.30 18.18
CA PRO A 39 9.04 18.52 17.42
C PRO A 39 9.87 19.68 18.01
N SER A 40 10.50 20.44 17.13
CA SER A 40 11.01 21.78 17.44
C SER A 40 10.00 22.83 16.96
N GLU A 41 9.54 23.64 17.88
CA GLU A 41 8.76 24.84 17.64
C GLU A 41 9.60 25.98 17.03
N GLY A 42 8.96 26.76 16.19
CA GLY A 42 9.21 28.18 16.03
C GLY A 42 9.88 28.63 14.74
N ALA A 43 9.10 29.22 13.85
CA ALA A 43 9.45 30.54 13.26
C ALA A 43 8.31 31.06 12.35
N ALA A 44 8.15 32.35 12.44
CA ALA A 44 7.07 33.25 12.08
C ALA A 44 6.73 33.37 10.58
N ASN A 45 5.49 33.84 10.37
CA ASN A 45 4.87 34.31 9.14
C ASN A 45 5.73 35.30 8.34
N ALA A 46 5.88 35.04 7.04
CA ALA A 46 6.09 36.06 6.04
C ALA A 46 5.26 35.70 4.80
N ASP A 47 4.38 36.60 4.38
CA ASP A 47 3.59 36.47 3.16
C ASP A 47 4.52 36.48 1.92
N PRO A 48 4.22 35.64 0.91
CA PRO A 48 4.96 35.67 -0.35
C PRO A 48 4.60 36.92 -1.15
N PRO A 49 5.56 37.53 -1.89
CA PRO A 49 5.28 38.71 -2.71
C PRO A 49 4.33 38.36 -3.88
N PRO A 50 3.53 39.33 -4.35
CA PRO A 50 2.60 39.10 -5.45
C PRO A 50 3.35 38.85 -6.75
N PRO A 51 2.79 38.01 -7.65
CA PRO A 51 3.41 37.73 -8.95
C PRO A 51 3.41 39.00 -9.83
N PRO A 52 4.42 39.15 -10.70
CA PRO A 52 4.50 40.28 -11.63
C PRO A 52 3.35 40.21 -12.66
N PRO A 53 2.89 41.35 -13.17
CA PRO A 53 1.81 41.39 -14.16
C PRO A 53 2.28 40.79 -15.51
N THR A 54 1.57 39.78 -15.95
CA THR A 54 1.77 39.17 -17.27
C THR A 54 1.23 40.08 -18.37
N THR A 55 2.08 40.43 -19.33
CA THR A 55 1.69 41.20 -20.52
C THR A 55 0.98 40.29 -21.54
N PRO A 56 -0.07 40.82 -22.26
CA PRO A 56 -0.87 40.03 -23.22
C PRO A 56 -0.09 39.43 -24.42
N SER A 57 1.18 39.77 -24.58
CA SER A 57 1.99 39.29 -25.71
C SER A 57 2.74 37.99 -25.44
N GLU A 58 2.81 37.53 -24.18
CA GLU A 58 3.46 36.24 -23.84
C GLU A 58 2.49 35.06 -23.93
N THR A 59 1.21 35.30 -23.70
CA THR A 59 0.15 34.27 -23.80
C THR A 59 -0.06 33.75 -25.25
N LEU A 60 0.34 34.51 -26.26
CA LEU A 60 0.24 34.11 -27.67
C LEU A 60 1.48 33.35 -28.19
N LYS A 61 2.57 33.31 -27.41
CA LYS A 61 3.77 32.54 -27.75
C LYS A 61 3.81 31.15 -27.11
N GLU A 62 3.08 30.94 -26.03
CA GLU A 62 2.97 29.61 -25.38
C GLU A 62 2.01 28.62 -26.06
N GLN A 63 1.20 29.09 -27.03
CA GLN A 63 0.41 28.22 -27.90
C GLN A 63 1.21 27.58 -29.06
N LYS A 64 2.53 27.82 -29.12
CA LYS A 64 3.38 27.15 -30.08
C LYS A 64 3.91 25.83 -29.52
N GLU A 65 3.32 24.78 -30.09
CA GLU A 65 3.87 23.45 -30.22
C GLU A 65 3.70 22.53 -29.00
N ASN A 66 2.46 22.05 -28.83
CA ASN A 66 2.23 20.76 -28.20
C ASN A 66 2.30 19.66 -29.30
N PRO A 67 3.51 19.19 -29.66
CA PRO A 67 3.68 18.32 -30.83
C PRO A 67 3.02 16.96 -30.55
N MET A 68 2.42 16.43 -31.59
CA MET A 68 1.99 15.02 -31.63
C MET A 68 3.24 14.14 -31.45
N ILE A 69 3.15 13.16 -30.56
CA ILE A 69 4.22 12.18 -30.30
C ILE A 69 3.87 10.78 -30.81
N VAL A 70 2.58 10.42 -30.77
CA VAL A 70 2.08 9.16 -31.27
C VAL A 70 0.70 9.37 -31.89
N LYS A 71 0.38 8.65 -32.96
CA LYS A 71 -0.93 8.60 -33.59
C LYS A 71 -1.44 7.17 -33.55
N VAL A 72 -2.61 6.96 -32.93
CA VAL A 72 -3.24 5.65 -32.75
C VAL A 72 -4.54 5.61 -33.55
N ASN A 73 -4.58 4.86 -34.65
CA ASN A 73 -5.72 4.79 -35.57
C ASN A 73 -6.24 6.17 -35.98
N GLY A 74 -5.35 7.14 -36.17
CA GLY A 74 -5.70 8.50 -36.55
C GLY A 74 -5.91 9.48 -35.39
N LYS A 75 -6.07 9.03 -34.13
CA LYS A 75 -6.11 9.90 -32.96
C LYS A 75 -4.69 10.23 -32.50
N GLU A 76 -4.42 11.50 -32.30
CA GLU A 76 -3.11 12.01 -31.85
C GLU A 76 -3.03 11.98 -30.33
N ILE A 77 -1.86 11.62 -29.83
CA ILE A 77 -1.41 11.76 -28.45
C ILE A 77 -0.31 12.80 -28.46
N THR A 78 -0.43 13.80 -27.63
CA THR A 78 0.48 14.95 -27.58
C THR A 78 1.54 14.83 -26.50
N ARG A 79 2.56 15.67 -26.59
CA ARG A 79 3.61 15.76 -25.58
C ARG A 79 3.04 16.17 -24.21
N SER A 80 2.10 17.12 -24.19
CA SER A 80 1.46 17.57 -22.94
C SER A 80 0.73 16.43 -22.24
N GLU A 81 -0.03 15.62 -22.97
CA GLU A 81 -0.72 14.45 -22.40
C GLU A 81 0.28 13.45 -21.82
N LEU A 82 1.41 13.20 -22.52
CA LEU A 82 2.45 12.31 -22.00
C LEU A 82 3.13 12.88 -20.75
N ASP A 83 3.47 14.17 -20.75
CA ASP A 83 4.12 14.80 -19.62
C ASP A 83 3.18 14.82 -18.40
N GLN A 84 1.90 15.12 -18.57
CA GLN A 84 0.90 15.04 -17.51
C GLN A 84 0.75 13.61 -16.95
N ALA A 85 0.61 12.61 -17.83
CA ALA A 85 0.53 11.21 -17.41
C ALA A 85 1.80 10.74 -16.68
N THR A 86 2.96 11.22 -17.10
CA THR A 86 4.24 10.93 -16.44
C THR A 86 4.30 11.53 -15.04
N GLU A 87 3.88 12.79 -14.86
CA GLU A 87 3.86 13.45 -13.54
C GLU A 87 2.88 12.75 -12.59
N VAL A 88 1.74 12.30 -13.10
CA VAL A 88 0.78 11.51 -12.34
C VAL A 88 1.44 10.26 -11.77
N ILE A 89 2.12 9.46 -12.60
CA ILE A 89 2.82 8.26 -12.13
C ILE A 89 3.95 8.63 -11.16
N LEU A 90 4.77 9.61 -11.49
CA LEU A 90 5.89 10.05 -10.66
C LEU A 90 5.41 10.49 -9.26
N SER A 91 4.28 11.19 -9.18
CA SER A 91 3.72 11.66 -7.90
C SER A 91 3.36 10.52 -6.95
N GLN A 92 2.95 9.36 -7.45
CA GLN A 92 2.60 8.18 -6.64
C GLN A 92 3.83 7.58 -5.95
N TYR A 93 4.99 7.65 -6.61
CA TYR A 93 6.22 7.02 -6.12
C TYR A 93 7.23 8.03 -5.57
N ARG A 94 6.91 9.32 -5.56
CA ARG A 94 7.84 10.40 -5.24
C ARG A 94 8.53 10.24 -3.89
N ASP A 95 7.79 9.80 -2.88
CA ASP A 95 8.32 9.60 -1.53
C ASP A 95 9.20 8.34 -1.40
N GLN A 96 9.15 7.44 -2.39
CA GLN A 96 9.93 6.20 -2.43
C GLN A 96 11.20 6.34 -3.28
N ILE A 97 11.32 7.44 -4.06
CA ILE A 97 12.44 7.67 -4.97
C ILE A 97 13.42 8.64 -4.32
N PRO A 98 14.71 8.27 -4.16
CA PRO A 98 15.73 9.17 -3.69
C PRO A 98 15.81 10.43 -4.60
N PRO A 99 15.99 11.65 -4.04
CA PRO A 99 15.96 12.90 -4.82
C PRO A 99 16.90 12.92 -6.03
N GLY A 100 18.08 12.29 -5.94
CA GLY A 100 19.05 12.21 -7.03
C GLY A 100 18.67 11.23 -8.16
N GLN A 101 17.62 10.41 -8.01
CA GLN A 101 17.18 9.41 -8.99
C GLN A 101 15.87 9.79 -9.69
N ILE A 102 15.28 10.94 -9.36
CA ILE A 102 13.98 11.37 -9.90
C ILE A 102 14.00 11.46 -11.43
N GLU A 103 15.05 12.04 -12.04
CA GLU A 103 15.14 12.18 -13.49
C GLU A 103 15.31 10.83 -14.21
N GLN A 104 16.06 9.91 -13.61
CA GLN A 104 16.16 8.53 -14.15
C GLN A 104 14.81 7.81 -14.07
N ALA A 105 14.10 7.92 -12.94
CA ALA A 105 12.76 7.37 -12.75
C ALA A 105 11.75 7.99 -13.73
N ARG A 106 11.82 9.31 -13.97
CA ARG A 106 10.99 10.02 -14.94
C ARG A 106 11.08 9.41 -16.34
N GLY A 107 12.28 9.05 -16.80
CA GLY A 107 12.48 8.40 -18.10
C GLY A 107 11.78 7.03 -18.19
N ALA A 108 11.82 6.25 -17.12
CA ALA A 108 11.11 4.96 -17.05
C ALA A 108 9.58 5.15 -17.02
N PHE A 109 9.09 6.06 -16.18
CA PHE A 109 7.67 6.36 -16.07
C PHE A 109 7.09 6.98 -17.33
N ARG A 110 7.88 7.76 -18.08
CA ARG A 110 7.47 8.30 -19.36
C ARG A 110 7.16 7.20 -20.39
N ARG A 111 7.97 6.15 -20.46
CA ARG A 111 7.66 4.97 -21.31
C ARG A 111 6.39 4.28 -20.85
N GLN A 112 6.22 4.06 -19.55
CA GLN A 112 5.01 3.47 -18.98
C GLN A 112 3.77 4.34 -19.26
N ALA A 113 3.87 5.65 -19.10
CA ALA A 113 2.79 6.60 -19.39
C ALA A 113 2.39 6.56 -20.88
N LEU A 114 3.36 6.51 -21.79
CA LEU A 114 3.09 6.41 -23.21
C LEU A 114 2.33 5.13 -23.58
N GLU A 115 2.76 4.00 -23.05
CA GLU A 115 2.09 2.72 -23.24
C GLU A 115 0.65 2.75 -22.68
N SER A 116 0.46 3.35 -21.50
CA SER A 116 -0.88 3.51 -20.90
C SER A 116 -1.79 4.38 -21.76
N LEU A 117 -1.30 5.51 -22.30
CA LEU A 117 -2.07 6.40 -23.18
C LEU A 117 -2.48 5.71 -24.49
N ILE A 118 -1.56 4.94 -25.09
CA ILE A 118 -1.84 4.15 -26.30
C ILE A 118 -2.94 3.12 -25.98
N ASN A 119 -2.79 2.37 -24.91
CA ASN A 119 -3.73 1.33 -24.50
C ASN A 119 -5.11 1.91 -24.17
N GLN A 120 -5.17 3.01 -23.43
CA GLN A 120 -6.42 3.72 -23.13
C GLN A 120 -7.09 4.21 -24.41
N THR A 121 -6.32 4.78 -25.34
CA THR A 121 -6.85 5.24 -26.62
C THR A 121 -7.49 4.10 -27.41
N LEU A 122 -6.83 2.94 -27.47
CA LEU A 122 -7.37 1.75 -28.16
C LEU A 122 -8.67 1.24 -27.51
N LEU A 123 -8.71 1.16 -26.19
CA LEU A 123 -9.89 0.71 -25.45
C LEU A 123 -11.07 1.68 -25.63
N VAL A 124 -10.81 2.98 -25.60
CA VAL A 124 -11.85 4.01 -25.84
C VAL A 124 -12.38 3.91 -27.26
N GLN A 125 -11.51 3.81 -28.27
CA GLN A 125 -11.92 3.65 -29.67
C GLN A 125 -12.76 2.39 -29.86
N GLU A 126 -12.38 1.31 -29.21
CA GLU A 126 -13.14 0.05 -29.27
C GLU A 126 -14.49 0.17 -28.55
N ALA A 127 -14.55 0.85 -27.39
CA ALA A 127 -15.81 1.14 -26.73
C ALA A 127 -16.76 1.97 -27.61
N ASP A 128 -16.22 2.99 -28.29
CA ASP A 128 -16.97 3.82 -29.24
C ASP A 128 -17.44 2.99 -30.42
N ARG A 129 -16.60 2.12 -31.00
CA ARG A 129 -16.95 1.20 -32.08
C ARG A 129 -18.11 0.25 -31.72
N GLN A 130 -18.14 -0.17 -30.43
CA GLN A 130 -19.21 -1.02 -29.90
C GLN A 130 -20.45 -0.24 -29.43
N GLY A 131 -20.45 1.10 -29.53
CA GLY A 131 -21.57 1.95 -29.09
C GLY A 131 -21.77 1.97 -27.58
N ILE A 132 -20.69 1.77 -26.83
CA ILE A 132 -20.74 1.80 -25.35
C ILE A 132 -20.75 3.25 -24.87
N VAL A 133 -21.90 3.68 -24.33
CA VAL A 133 -22.10 5.03 -23.81
C VAL A 133 -22.55 4.91 -22.35
N PRO A 134 -21.73 5.39 -21.39
CA PRO A 134 -22.17 5.46 -19.99
C PRO A 134 -23.38 6.37 -19.83
N SER A 135 -24.32 6.03 -18.95
CA SER A 135 -25.45 6.91 -18.67
C SER A 135 -24.98 8.17 -17.95
N LYS A 136 -25.75 9.25 -18.10
CA LYS A 136 -25.48 10.52 -17.38
C LYS A 136 -25.44 10.29 -15.86
N GLU A 137 -26.37 9.49 -15.37
CA GLU A 137 -26.49 9.13 -13.95
C GLU A 137 -25.24 8.40 -13.44
N ALA A 138 -24.67 7.47 -14.22
CA ALA A 138 -23.44 6.77 -13.86
C ALA A 138 -22.24 7.73 -13.81
N VAL A 139 -22.13 8.66 -14.76
CA VAL A 139 -21.08 9.68 -14.77
C VAL A 139 -21.24 10.60 -13.55
N ASP A 140 -22.47 11.11 -13.30
CA ASP A 140 -22.73 12.00 -12.16
C ASP A 140 -22.49 11.31 -10.82
N ALA A 141 -22.87 10.03 -10.68
CA ALA A 141 -22.59 9.23 -9.49
C ALA A 141 -21.08 9.05 -9.27
N ARG A 142 -20.31 8.75 -10.34
CA ARG A 142 -18.85 8.61 -10.24
C ARG A 142 -18.19 9.93 -9.85
N LEU A 143 -18.60 11.06 -10.44
CA LEU A 143 -18.14 12.40 -10.06
C LEU A 143 -18.45 12.71 -8.61
N GLY A 144 -19.67 12.39 -8.14
CA GLY A 144 -20.07 12.54 -6.75
C GLY A 144 -19.22 11.69 -5.79
N GLN A 145 -18.91 10.44 -6.14
CA GLN A 145 -18.02 9.59 -5.35
C GLN A 145 -16.60 10.16 -5.24
N ILE A 146 -16.07 10.73 -6.33
CA ILE A 146 -14.73 11.32 -6.32
C ILE A 146 -14.73 12.63 -5.52
N SER A 147 -15.63 13.56 -5.82
CA SER A 147 -15.71 14.85 -5.13
C SER A 147 -16.03 14.69 -3.64
N GLY A 148 -16.84 13.71 -3.26
CA GLY A 148 -17.18 13.40 -1.86
C GLY A 148 -16.03 12.92 -0.98
N ARG A 149 -14.87 12.64 -1.56
CA ARG A 149 -13.64 12.32 -0.80
C ARG A 149 -12.87 13.58 -0.36
N PHE A 150 -13.27 14.74 -0.86
CA PHE A 150 -12.70 16.03 -0.49
C PHE A 150 -13.53 16.68 0.61
N SER A 151 -12.91 17.56 1.37
CA SER A 151 -13.56 18.25 2.49
C SER A 151 -14.72 19.15 2.07
N SER A 152 -14.72 19.63 0.83
CA SER A 152 -15.81 20.40 0.22
C SER A 152 -15.70 20.41 -1.32
N PRO A 153 -16.79 20.75 -2.05
CA PRO A 153 -16.74 20.94 -3.49
C PRO A 153 -15.72 21.98 -3.94
N GLU A 154 -15.53 23.05 -3.15
CA GLU A 154 -14.54 24.10 -3.43
C GLU A 154 -13.11 23.58 -3.28
N ALA A 155 -12.87 22.68 -2.32
CA ALA A 155 -11.58 22.03 -2.17
C ALA A 155 -11.26 21.16 -3.38
N PHE A 156 -12.23 20.40 -3.89
CA PHE A 156 -12.10 19.63 -5.11
C PHE A 156 -11.80 20.50 -6.33
N LYS A 157 -12.57 21.60 -6.52
CA LYS A 157 -12.37 22.54 -7.62
C LYS A 157 -10.98 23.18 -7.59
N LYS A 158 -10.50 23.62 -6.42
CA LYS A 158 -9.14 24.16 -6.25
C LYS A 158 -8.06 23.14 -6.65
N VAL A 159 -8.28 21.85 -6.39
CA VAL A 159 -7.35 20.81 -6.82
C VAL A 159 -7.32 20.69 -8.35
N LEU A 160 -8.48 20.66 -9.02
CA LEU A 160 -8.54 20.65 -10.48
C LEU A 160 -7.86 21.89 -11.09
N GLU A 161 -8.15 23.08 -10.57
CA GLU A 161 -7.52 24.33 -10.99
C GLU A 161 -5.98 24.30 -10.81
N SER A 162 -5.49 23.74 -9.70
CA SER A 162 -4.05 23.61 -9.46
C SER A 162 -3.36 22.65 -10.43
N MET A 163 -4.12 21.73 -11.03
CA MET A 163 -3.67 20.78 -12.05
C MET A 163 -3.89 21.30 -13.48
N GLY A 164 -4.51 22.48 -13.65
CA GLY A 164 -4.87 23.03 -14.96
C GLY A 164 -5.98 22.25 -15.68
N ILE A 165 -6.82 21.51 -14.95
CA ILE A 165 -7.90 20.68 -15.49
C ILE A 165 -9.22 21.39 -15.26
N SER A 166 -10.03 21.60 -16.32
CA SER A 166 -11.39 22.11 -16.17
C SER A 166 -12.33 21.02 -15.64
N GLU A 167 -13.43 21.44 -14.97
CA GLU A 167 -14.46 20.48 -14.53
C GLU A 167 -15.06 19.69 -15.72
N GLN A 168 -15.14 20.31 -16.90
CA GLN A 168 -15.62 19.67 -18.10
C GLN A 168 -14.62 18.61 -18.64
N ASP A 169 -13.33 18.91 -18.64
CA ASP A 169 -12.32 17.94 -19.05
C ASP A 169 -12.29 16.78 -18.09
N PHE A 170 -12.37 17.05 -16.78
CA PHE A 170 -12.45 16.00 -15.78
C PHE A 170 -13.70 15.11 -15.95
N ARG A 171 -14.86 15.71 -16.27
CA ARG A 171 -16.08 14.94 -16.61
C ARG A 171 -15.87 14.07 -17.86
N ASN A 172 -15.21 14.61 -18.87
CA ASN A 172 -14.87 13.84 -20.08
C ASN A 172 -13.98 12.66 -19.75
N ASP A 173 -12.94 12.84 -18.93
CA ASP A 173 -12.05 11.76 -18.50
C ASP A 173 -12.80 10.67 -17.72
N VAL A 174 -13.66 11.05 -16.78
CA VAL A 174 -14.54 10.11 -16.06
C VAL A 174 -15.44 9.34 -17.04
N THR A 175 -15.96 10.01 -18.04
CA THR A 175 -16.81 9.37 -19.07
C THR A 175 -16.01 8.36 -19.89
N GLN A 176 -14.79 8.69 -20.32
CA GLN A 176 -13.92 7.77 -21.06
C GLN A 176 -13.54 6.56 -20.21
N ASN A 177 -13.21 6.76 -18.92
CA ASN A 177 -12.91 5.67 -18.02
C ASN A 177 -14.11 4.73 -17.81
N LEU A 178 -15.31 5.27 -17.64
CA LEU A 178 -16.53 4.44 -17.55
C LEU A 178 -16.84 3.68 -18.85
N LYS A 179 -16.53 4.26 -20.04
CA LYS A 179 -16.63 3.52 -21.31
C LYS A 179 -15.73 2.29 -21.29
N VAL A 180 -14.47 2.47 -20.88
CA VAL A 180 -13.49 1.38 -20.82
C VAL A 180 -13.91 0.32 -19.78
N GLU A 181 -14.33 0.76 -18.58
CA GLU A 181 -14.87 -0.16 -17.57
C GLU A 181 -16.04 -1.00 -18.11
N ASN A 182 -17.01 -0.37 -18.77
CA ASN A 182 -18.16 -1.05 -19.33
C ASN A 182 -17.78 -1.99 -20.48
N LEU A 183 -16.81 -1.60 -21.33
CA LEU A 183 -16.26 -2.46 -22.39
C LEU A 183 -15.64 -3.71 -21.78
N LEU A 184 -14.75 -3.54 -20.79
CA LEU A 184 -14.08 -4.66 -20.15
C LEU A 184 -15.06 -5.52 -19.36
N ALA A 185 -16.01 -4.94 -18.63
CA ALA A 185 -17.05 -5.68 -17.93
C ALA A 185 -17.82 -6.59 -18.89
N LYS A 186 -18.29 -6.04 -20.04
CA LYS A 186 -18.99 -6.79 -21.08
C LYS A 186 -18.11 -7.89 -21.70
N LYS A 187 -16.84 -7.58 -22.00
CA LYS A 187 -15.92 -8.52 -22.65
C LYS A 187 -15.53 -9.67 -21.70
N LEU A 188 -15.36 -9.34 -20.40
CA LEU A 188 -14.93 -10.27 -19.36
C LEU A 188 -16.09 -10.95 -18.62
N GLU A 189 -17.35 -10.63 -18.97
CA GLU A 189 -18.54 -11.29 -18.40
C GLU A 189 -18.51 -12.81 -18.57
N ASN A 190 -17.93 -13.26 -19.68
CA ASN A 190 -17.74 -14.67 -20.04
C ASN A 190 -16.27 -15.14 -19.84
N ALA A 191 -15.40 -14.32 -19.21
CA ALA A 191 -14.11 -14.83 -18.77
C ALA A 191 -14.35 -16.04 -17.87
N ALA A 192 -13.59 -17.13 -18.14
CA ALA A 192 -13.85 -18.43 -17.53
C ALA A 192 -14.01 -18.28 -16.01
N LYS A 193 -15.21 -18.56 -15.51
CA LYS A 193 -15.49 -18.58 -14.07
C LYS A 193 -14.59 -19.62 -13.43
N VAL A 194 -14.01 -19.25 -12.29
CA VAL A 194 -13.17 -20.15 -11.51
C VAL A 194 -14.00 -21.38 -11.12
N THR A 195 -13.48 -22.56 -11.43
CA THR A 195 -14.13 -23.81 -11.07
C THR A 195 -13.66 -24.30 -9.69
N PRO A 196 -14.46 -25.12 -8.99
CA PRO A 196 -14.01 -25.74 -7.72
C PRO A 196 -12.71 -26.51 -7.86
N GLU A 197 -12.49 -27.18 -8.98
CA GLU A 197 -11.27 -27.97 -9.27
C GLU A 197 -10.03 -27.06 -9.39
N GLN A 198 -10.18 -25.84 -9.92
CA GLN A 198 -9.09 -24.86 -9.97
C GLN A 198 -8.73 -24.39 -8.57
N VAL A 199 -9.71 -24.15 -7.70
CA VAL A 199 -9.50 -23.77 -6.30
C VAL A 199 -8.75 -24.88 -5.54
N GLU A 200 -9.18 -26.14 -5.67
CA GLU A 200 -8.54 -27.28 -5.05
C GLU A 200 -7.11 -27.49 -5.56
N THR A 201 -6.91 -27.32 -6.86
CA THR A 201 -5.59 -27.42 -7.49
C THR A 201 -4.66 -26.34 -6.96
N PHE A 202 -5.13 -25.07 -6.91
CA PHE A 202 -4.34 -23.97 -6.36
C PHE A 202 -3.94 -24.20 -4.91
N TYR A 203 -4.88 -24.65 -4.07
CA TYR A 203 -4.62 -24.95 -2.66
C TYR A 203 -3.54 -26.05 -2.53
N ARG A 204 -3.68 -27.14 -3.27
CA ARG A 204 -2.73 -28.28 -3.24
C ARG A 204 -1.34 -27.89 -3.75
N GLU A 205 -1.25 -27.04 -4.78
CA GLU A 205 0.02 -26.66 -5.41
C GLU A 205 0.73 -25.53 -4.70
N ASN A 206 0.03 -24.81 -3.80
CA ASN A 206 0.56 -23.67 -3.08
C ASN A 206 0.46 -23.80 -1.54
N PRO A 207 0.88 -24.93 -0.93
CA PRO A 207 0.66 -25.19 0.50
C PRO A 207 1.33 -24.14 1.40
N GLN A 208 2.41 -23.50 0.92
CA GLN A 208 3.12 -22.45 1.67
C GLN A 208 2.27 -21.21 1.97
N HIS A 209 1.23 -20.92 1.14
CA HIS A 209 0.34 -19.77 1.35
C HIS A 209 -0.72 -20.01 2.43
N PHE A 210 -0.93 -21.26 2.81
CA PHE A 210 -1.95 -21.67 3.77
C PHE A 210 -1.37 -22.08 5.12
N LYS A 211 -0.05 -22.10 5.26
CA LYS A 211 0.62 -22.36 6.53
C LYS A 211 0.49 -21.15 7.46
N THR A 212 0.06 -21.42 8.68
CA THR A 212 0.09 -20.45 9.76
C THR A 212 1.27 -20.74 10.67
N PRO A 213 2.15 -19.77 10.94
CA PRO A 213 3.27 -19.97 11.84
C PRO A 213 2.80 -20.18 13.28
N GLU A 214 3.62 -20.86 14.07
CA GLU A 214 3.44 -20.92 15.52
C GLU A 214 3.64 -19.51 16.09
N ARG A 215 2.69 -19.05 16.91
CA ARG A 215 2.76 -17.73 17.55
C ARG A 215 2.27 -17.76 18.98
N VAL A 216 2.91 -16.97 19.81
CA VAL A 216 2.61 -16.82 21.22
C VAL A 216 2.21 -15.39 21.52
N ARG A 217 1.16 -15.20 22.30
CA ARG A 217 0.88 -13.92 22.96
C ARG A 217 1.32 -14.00 24.41
N ALA A 218 2.21 -13.12 24.79
CA ALA A 218 2.71 -13.10 26.16
C ALA A 218 2.76 -11.68 26.73
N SER A 219 2.68 -11.61 28.05
CA SER A 219 3.01 -10.43 28.84
C SER A 219 4.30 -10.68 29.60
N HIS A 220 5.11 -9.63 29.82
CA HIS A 220 6.31 -9.75 30.58
C HIS A 220 6.54 -8.65 31.60
N ILE A 221 7.34 -8.94 32.61
CA ILE A 221 7.92 -7.98 33.55
C ILE A 221 9.44 -8.04 33.38
N LEU A 222 10.04 -6.89 33.08
CA LEU A 222 11.50 -6.75 33.00
C LEU A 222 12.02 -5.98 34.19
N ILE A 223 13.05 -6.53 34.87
CA ILE A 223 13.95 -5.76 35.71
C ILE A 223 15.27 -5.61 34.94
N ALA A 224 15.50 -4.40 34.45
CA ALA A 224 16.66 -4.12 33.61
C ALA A 224 17.97 -4.34 34.37
N ALA A 225 18.91 -5.04 33.73
CA ALA A 225 20.24 -5.28 34.25
C ALA A 225 21.24 -5.20 33.11
N ASP A 226 22.36 -4.51 33.36
CA ASP A 226 23.46 -4.44 32.41
C ASP A 226 24.30 -5.72 32.53
N PRO A 227 24.81 -6.28 31.45
CA PRO A 227 25.79 -7.36 31.48
C PRO A 227 27.02 -7.05 32.33
N ASP A 228 27.39 -5.78 32.48
CA ASP A 228 28.54 -5.33 33.26
C ASP A 228 28.21 -4.93 34.72
N ASP A 229 26.93 -5.07 35.14
CA ASP A 229 26.53 -4.81 36.53
C ASP A 229 27.32 -5.66 37.50
N PRO A 230 27.72 -5.12 38.69
CA PRO A 230 28.37 -5.89 39.75
C PRO A 230 27.52 -7.10 40.16
N PRO A 231 28.15 -8.24 40.54
CA PRO A 231 27.42 -9.45 40.93
C PRO A 231 26.41 -9.24 42.05
N ALA A 232 26.71 -8.36 43.00
CA ALA A 232 25.79 -8.03 44.09
C ALA A 232 24.54 -7.29 43.60
N GLU A 233 24.68 -6.40 42.62
CA GLU A 233 23.54 -5.67 42.01
C GLU A 233 22.67 -6.61 41.20
N LYS A 234 23.28 -7.46 40.37
CA LYS A 234 22.56 -8.52 39.65
C LYS A 234 21.74 -9.41 40.58
N ALA A 235 22.34 -9.82 41.71
CA ALA A 235 21.66 -10.63 42.72
C ALA A 235 20.44 -9.89 43.33
N GLN A 236 20.57 -8.59 43.61
CA GLN A 236 19.46 -7.77 44.14
C GLN A 236 18.33 -7.62 43.09
N LYS A 237 18.66 -7.36 41.82
CA LYS A 237 17.68 -7.27 40.72
C LYS A 237 16.92 -8.58 40.55
N ARG A 238 17.64 -9.71 40.54
CA ARG A 238 17.05 -11.04 40.46
C ARG A 238 16.15 -11.35 41.66
N GLU A 239 16.58 -10.99 42.88
CA GLU A 239 15.79 -11.16 44.09
C GLU A 239 14.52 -10.30 44.08
N ARG A 240 14.60 -9.05 43.56
CA ARG A 240 13.42 -8.20 43.34
C ARG A 240 12.40 -8.90 42.43
N LEU A 241 12.84 -9.46 41.32
CA LEU A 241 11.94 -10.17 40.41
C LEU A 241 11.38 -11.46 41.03
N ALA A 242 12.16 -12.17 41.84
CA ALA A 242 11.72 -13.36 42.56
C ALA A 242 10.61 -13.03 43.58
N ARG A 243 10.65 -11.85 44.20
CA ARG A 243 9.55 -11.38 45.09
C ARG A 243 8.29 -11.12 44.28
N LEU A 244 8.38 -10.45 43.13
CA LEU A 244 7.24 -10.21 42.23
C LEU A 244 6.63 -11.54 41.70
N GLN A 245 7.48 -12.52 41.40
CA GLN A 245 7.01 -13.85 40.99
C GLN A 245 6.15 -14.50 42.09
N LYS A 246 6.60 -14.46 43.32
CA LYS A 246 5.84 -15.00 44.50
C LYS A 246 4.52 -14.25 44.71
N GLU A 247 4.52 -12.93 44.51
CA GLU A 247 3.32 -12.09 44.62
C GLU A 247 2.27 -12.51 43.56
N ILE A 248 2.71 -12.70 42.30
CA ILE A 248 1.85 -13.17 41.22
C ILE A 248 1.35 -14.59 41.49
N GLN A 249 2.21 -15.49 41.96
CA GLN A 249 1.83 -16.86 42.32
C GLN A 249 0.85 -16.90 43.48
N ALA A 250 0.88 -15.91 44.38
CA ALA A 250 -0.07 -15.74 45.46
C ALA A 250 -1.41 -15.11 45.03
N GLY A 251 -1.58 -14.79 43.71
CA GLY A 251 -2.84 -14.33 43.15
C GLY A 251 -2.88 -12.85 42.78
N ALA A 252 -1.76 -12.12 42.86
CA ALA A 252 -1.73 -10.75 42.38
C ALA A 252 -1.91 -10.71 40.85
N ASP A 253 -2.61 -9.68 40.36
CA ASP A 253 -2.80 -9.47 38.91
C ASP A 253 -1.47 -9.14 38.23
N PHE A 254 -1.11 -9.93 37.22
CA PHE A 254 0.15 -9.79 36.49
C PHE A 254 0.30 -8.40 35.85
N ALA A 255 -0.79 -7.88 35.24
CA ALA A 255 -0.74 -6.60 34.54
C ALA A 255 -0.54 -5.44 35.54
N ASP A 256 -1.14 -5.51 36.73
CA ASP A 256 -0.95 -4.51 37.78
C ASP A 256 0.48 -4.53 38.35
N VAL A 257 1.05 -5.73 38.56
CA VAL A 257 2.45 -5.88 38.97
C VAL A 257 3.38 -5.35 37.88
N ALA A 258 3.11 -5.63 36.60
CA ALA A 258 3.89 -5.15 35.49
C ALA A 258 3.85 -3.61 35.39
N ARG A 259 2.67 -2.99 35.47
CA ARG A 259 2.52 -1.52 35.43
C ARG A 259 3.35 -0.82 36.51
N LYS A 260 3.42 -1.40 37.70
CA LYS A 260 4.10 -0.81 38.87
C LYS A 260 5.61 -1.04 38.87
N ASN A 261 6.07 -2.18 38.36
CA ASN A 261 7.42 -2.66 38.62
C ASN A 261 8.27 -2.91 37.40
N SER A 262 7.68 -3.05 36.19
CA SER A 262 8.46 -3.34 34.96
C SER A 262 9.23 -2.12 34.48
N ASP A 263 10.45 -2.35 34.04
CA ASP A 263 11.31 -1.32 33.42
C ASP A 263 11.07 -1.25 31.89
N CYS A 264 10.30 -2.20 31.28
CA CYS A 264 9.95 -2.17 29.88
C CYS A 264 8.82 -1.16 29.57
N PRO A 265 8.87 -0.45 28.42
CA PRO A 265 7.77 0.42 27.96
C PRO A 265 6.40 -0.26 27.88
N SER A 266 6.36 -1.58 27.62
CA SER A 266 5.11 -2.37 27.60
C SER A 266 4.36 -2.37 28.95
N LYS A 267 4.97 -1.90 30.04
CA LYS A 267 4.28 -1.74 31.33
C LYS A 267 3.01 -0.92 31.25
N ALA A 268 2.93 0.06 30.33
CA ALA A 268 1.73 0.87 30.13
C ALA A 268 0.51 0.02 29.75
N GLN A 269 0.76 -1.09 29.02
CA GLN A 269 -0.24 -2.09 28.64
C GLN A 269 -0.22 -3.34 29.57
N GLY A 270 0.31 -3.23 30.80
CA GLY A 270 0.40 -4.37 31.72
C GLY A 270 1.42 -5.42 31.30
N GLY A 271 2.43 -5.04 30.54
CA GLY A 271 3.48 -5.91 30.03
C GLY A 271 3.13 -6.67 28.75
N ASP A 272 1.92 -6.47 28.14
CA ASP A 272 1.48 -7.18 26.94
C ASP A 272 2.39 -6.83 25.74
N LEU A 273 2.89 -7.88 25.06
CA LEU A 273 3.74 -7.78 23.87
C LEU A 273 2.97 -8.09 22.58
N GLY A 274 1.68 -8.44 22.69
CA GLY A 274 0.92 -8.95 21.57
C GLY A 274 1.37 -10.36 21.13
N TYR A 275 0.94 -10.77 19.93
CA TYR A 275 1.41 -12.00 19.30
C TYR A 275 2.76 -11.79 18.64
N PHE A 276 3.65 -12.76 18.81
CA PHE A 276 4.93 -12.81 18.13
C PHE A 276 5.26 -14.24 17.67
N GLU A 277 6.05 -14.33 16.62
CA GLU A 277 6.53 -15.57 16.02
C GLU A 277 7.97 -15.83 16.47
N ARG A 278 8.46 -17.05 16.18
CA ARG A 278 9.87 -17.37 16.40
C ARG A 278 10.76 -16.46 15.56
N GLY A 279 11.86 -16.00 16.14
CA GLY A 279 12.79 -15.04 15.55
C GLY A 279 12.47 -13.57 15.85
N ASN A 280 11.32 -13.27 16.47
CA ASN A 280 10.96 -11.88 16.83
C ASN A 280 11.52 -11.45 18.19
N MET A 281 11.91 -12.40 19.05
CA MET A 281 12.40 -12.13 20.40
C MET A 281 13.81 -12.65 20.57
N VAL A 282 14.53 -12.14 21.59
CA VAL A 282 15.83 -12.71 21.94
C VAL A 282 15.69 -14.15 22.38
N LYS A 283 16.64 -15.00 21.96
CA LYS A 283 16.52 -16.44 22.06
C LYS A 283 16.17 -16.99 23.46
N PRO A 284 16.78 -16.54 24.58
CA PRO A 284 16.41 -17.07 25.89
C PRO A 284 14.97 -16.76 26.30
N PHE A 285 14.43 -15.62 25.87
CA PHE A 285 13.04 -15.24 26.08
C PHE A 285 12.10 -16.09 25.22
N GLU A 286 12.43 -16.21 23.94
CA GLU A 286 11.64 -16.96 22.95
C GLU A 286 11.51 -18.43 23.34
N ASP A 287 12.63 -19.10 23.65
CA ASP A 287 12.64 -20.52 24.00
C ASP A 287 11.66 -20.79 25.16
N VAL A 288 11.68 -19.97 26.21
CA VAL A 288 10.79 -20.11 27.35
C VAL A 288 9.34 -19.77 26.98
N ALA A 289 9.10 -18.70 26.23
CA ALA A 289 7.75 -18.30 25.87
C ALA A 289 7.02 -19.36 25.02
N PHE A 290 7.75 -20.03 24.11
CA PHE A 290 7.19 -21.08 23.24
C PHE A 290 7.11 -22.46 23.91
N GLU A 291 7.76 -22.70 25.06
CA GLU A 291 7.62 -23.92 25.85
C GLU A 291 6.42 -23.88 26.78
N LEU A 292 5.99 -22.67 27.20
CA LEU A 292 4.90 -22.47 28.13
C LEU A 292 3.55 -22.66 27.46
N LYS A 293 2.58 -23.15 28.24
CA LYS A 293 1.17 -23.19 27.81
C LYS A 293 0.46 -21.87 28.14
N ALA A 294 -0.65 -21.63 27.47
CA ALA A 294 -1.53 -20.51 27.80
C ALA A 294 -1.92 -20.53 29.29
N GLY A 295 -1.75 -19.38 29.94
CA GLY A 295 -1.98 -19.18 31.38
C GLY A 295 -0.74 -19.42 32.26
N GLU A 296 0.29 -20.06 31.78
CA GLU A 296 1.50 -20.37 32.57
C GLU A 296 2.42 -19.16 32.77
N LEU A 297 3.09 -19.15 33.92
CA LEU A 297 4.09 -18.17 34.32
C LEU A 297 5.48 -18.84 34.30
N SER A 298 6.45 -18.18 33.68
CA SER A 298 7.83 -18.67 33.63
C SER A 298 8.55 -18.64 35.00
N GLY A 299 9.68 -19.31 35.04
CA GLY A 299 10.77 -18.96 35.94
C GLY A 299 11.38 -17.60 35.59
N ILE A 300 12.43 -17.20 36.31
CA ILE A 300 13.23 -16.01 35.98
C ILE A 300 14.06 -16.33 34.75
N VAL A 301 13.85 -15.57 33.66
CA VAL A 301 14.61 -15.69 32.40
C VAL A 301 15.61 -14.56 32.31
N GLU A 302 16.89 -14.89 32.12
CA GLU A 302 17.96 -13.92 31.93
C GLU A 302 18.22 -13.68 30.44
N THR A 303 18.32 -12.41 30.06
CA THR A 303 18.66 -11.98 28.70
C THR A 303 19.68 -10.84 28.76
N GLN A 304 20.15 -10.37 27.61
CA GLN A 304 21.03 -9.18 27.54
C GLN A 304 20.36 -7.90 28.07
N PHE A 305 19.04 -7.86 28.27
CA PHE A 305 18.32 -6.70 28.80
C PHE A 305 18.08 -6.78 30.32
N GLY A 306 18.35 -7.91 30.92
CA GLY A 306 18.14 -8.16 32.34
C GLY A 306 17.30 -9.41 32.62
N TYR A 307 16.50 -9.35 33.67
CA TYR A 307 15.72 -10.47 34.19
C TYR A 307 14.24 -10.29 33.85
N HIS A 308 13.63 -11.35 33.32
CA HIS A 308 12.23 -11.36 32.86
C HIS A 308 11.39 -12.38 33.63
N LEU A 309 10.13 -12.05 33.89
CA LEU A 309 9.03 -12.99 34.10
C LEU A 309 8.12 -12.92 32.88
N ILE A 310 7.75 -14.08 32.36
CA ILE A 310 6.92 -14.22 31.17
C ILE A 310 5.64 -14.92 31.53
N LYS A 311 4.49 -14.36 31.18
CA LYS A 311 3.19 -15.01 31.29
C LYS A 311 2.61 -15.18 29.89
N VAL A 312 2.44 -16.43 29.45
CA VAL A 312 1.78 -16.71 28.19
C VAL A 312 0.29 -16.51 28.34
N VAL A 313 -0.29 -15.70 27.45
CA VAL A 313 -1.73 -15.40 27.41
C VAL A 313 -2.43 -16.36 26.47
N ASP A 314 -1.83 -16.58 25.29
CA ASP A 314 -2.34 -17.51 24.27
C ASP A 314 -1.17 -18.14 23.52
N HIS A 315 -1.37 -19.36 23.02
CA HIS A 315 -0.37 -20.12 22.27
C HIS A 315 -1.04 -20.81 21.10
N GLN A 316 -0.84 -20.27 19.91
CA GLN A 316 -1.36 -20.79 18.66
C GLN A 316 -0.27 -21.61 17.97
N LYS A 317 -0.50 -22.89 17.86
CA LYS A 317 0.42 -23.81 17.19
C LYS A 317 0.46 -23.52 15.68
N ALA A 318 1.59 -23.85 15.07
CA ALA A 318 1.68 -23.89 13.61
C ALA A 318 0.59 -24.80 13.07
N GLY A 319 -0.02 -24.37 11.98
CA GLY A 319 -1.14 -25.07 11.38
C GLY A 319 -1.21 -24.81 9.87
N GLU A 320 -2.35 -25.16 9.33
CA GLU A 320 -2.71 -24.90 7.96
C GLU A 320 -4.15 -24.40 7.94
N VAL A 321 -4.42 -23.34 7.18
CA VAL A 321 -5.79 -22.87 6.94
C VAL A 321 -6.49 -23.92 6.11
N PRO A 322 -7.61 -24.51 6.58
CA PRO A 322 -8.32 -25.53 5.81
C PRO A 322 -8.84 -25.01 4.47
N LEU A 323 -8.90 -25.87 3.45
CA LEU A 323 -9.43 -25.48 2.14
C LEU A 323 -10.82 -24.83 2.21
N GLU A 324 -11.68 -25.32 3.08
CA GLU A 324 -13.05 -24.78 3.23
C GLU A 324 -13.03 -23.31 3.67
N GLU A 325 -12.09 -22.93 4.52
CA GLU A 325 -11.91 -21.55 5.00
C GLU A 325 -11.22 -20.67 3.93
N ALA A 326 -10.25 -21.23 3.17
CA ALA A 326 -9.51 -20.51 2.15
C ALA A 326 -10.24 -20.43 0.80
N ARG A 327 -11.32 -21.20 0.59
CA ARG A 327 -11.99 -21.42 -0.69
C ARG A 327 -12.41 -20.11 -1.38
N ASP A 328 -13.08 -19.25 -0.66
CA ASP A 328 -13.63 -18.01 -1.21
C ASP A 328 -12.51 -17.02 -1.57
N ASP A 329 -11.46 -16.94 -0.75
CA ASP A 329 -10.30 -16.09 -1.00
C ASP A 329 -9.51 -16.57 -2.22
N ILE A 330 -9.31 -17.88 -2.35
CA ILE A 330 -8.67 -18.48 -3.53
C ILE A 330 -9.51 -18.23 -4.78
N ALA A 331 -10.82 -18.45 -4.71
CA ALA A 331 -11.72 -18.22 -5.84
C ALA A 331 -11.68 -16.76 -6.29
N ALA A 332 -11.72 -15.81 -5.36
CA ALA A 332 -11.61 -14.38 -5.64
C ALA A 332 -10.25 -13.99 -6.23
N TYR A 333 -9.17 -14.60 -5.74
CA TYR A 333 -7.82 -14.40 -6.28
C TYR A 333 -7.71 -14.89 -7.73
N LEU A 334 -8.15 -16.13 -7.99
CA LEU A 334 -8.11 -16.73 -9.33
C LEU A 334 -9.03 -16.02 -10.31
N ASP A 335 -10.24 -15.60 -9.88
CA ASP A 335 -11.15 -14.82 -10.73
C ASP A 335 -10.50 -13.49 -11.16
N ARG A 336 -9.83 -12.81 -10.25
CA ARG A 336 -9.08 -11.59 -10.57
C ARG A 336 -7.96 -11.86 -11.56
N GLN A 337 -7.16 -12.89 -11.33
CA GLN A 337 -6.08 -13.30 -12.23
C GLN A 337 -6.61 -13.62 -13.64
N ASN A 338 -7.68 -14.42 -13.74
CA ASN A 338 -8.29 -14.77 -15.02
C ASN A 338 -8.82 -13.53 -15.77
N ARG A 339 -9.41 -12.57 -15.06
CA ARG A 339 -9.87 -11.31 -15.62
C ARG A 339 -8.71 -10.44 -16.11
N ASP A 340 -7.64 -10.36 -15.34
CA ASP A 340 -6.44 -9.59 -15.72
C ASP A 340 -5.79 -10.19 -16.98
N GLU A 341 -5.64 -11.52 -17.04
CA GLU A 341 -5.10 -12.22 -18.21
C GLU A 341 -5.99 -12.04 -19.44
N ALA A 342 -7.31 -12.16 -19.29
CA ALA A 342 -8.25 -11.94 -20.37
C ALA A 342 -8.25 -10.48 -20.86
N ALA A 343 -8.14 -9.50 -19.96
CA ALA A 343 -8.03 -8.09 -20.32
C ALA A 343 -6.73 -7.79 -21.08
N GLN A 344 -5.60 -8.35 -20.62
CA GLN A 344 -4.31 -8.23 -21.30
C GLN A 344 -4.32 -8.91 -22.67
N GLY A 345 -4.92 -10.09 -22.80
CA GLY A 345 -5.11 -10.79 -24.05
C GLY A 345 -5.92 -9.97 -25.03
N TYR A 346 -7.03 -9.41 -24.57
CA TYR A 346 -7.89 -8.54 -25.40
C TYR A 346 -7.16 -7.28 -25.86
N LEU A 347 -6.44 -6.64 -24.97
CA LEU A 347 -5.65 -5.46 -25.33
C LEU A 347 -4.54 -5.79 -26.34
N LYS A 348 -3.90 -6.95 -26.22
CA LYS A 348 -2.92 -7.43 -27.20
C LYS A 348 -3.54 -7.63 -28.58
N GLU A 349 -4.76 -8.17 -28.65
CA GLU A 349 -5.52 -8.29 -29.91
C GLU A 349 -5.82 -6.92 -30.53
N LEU A 350 -6.31 -5.97 -29.73
CA LEU A 350 -6.58 -4.59 -30.19
C LEU A 350 -5.31 -3.94 -30.72
N ARG A 351 -4.20 -4.12 -30.04
CA ARG A 351 -2.90 -3.54 -30.42
C ARG A 351 -2.36 -4.15 -31.72
N ALA A 352 -2.54 -5.45 -31.91
CA ALA A 352 -2.09 -6.14 -33.13
C ALA A 352 -2.85 -5.68 -34.38
N SER A 353 -4.10 -5.21 -34.23
CA SER A 353 -4.93 -4.69 -35.31
C SER A 353 -4.84 -3.17 -35.50
N ALA A 354 -4.16 -2.48 -34.58
CA ALA A 354 -4.08 -1.02 -34.58
C ALA A 354 -2.92 -0.49 -35.45
N ARG A 355 -3.15 0.67 -36.02
CA ARG A 355 -2.09 1.47 -36.66
C ARG A 355 -1.54 2.46 -35.64
N VAL A 356 -0.30 2.22 -35.17
CA VAL A 356 0.40 3.09 -34.23
C VAL A 356 1.60 3.71 -34.96
N GLU A 357 1.60 5.02 -35.09
CA GLU A 357 2.63 5.81 -35.76
C GLU A 357 3.33 6.69 -34.71
N TYR A 358 4.63 6.53 -34.57
CA TYR A 358 5.42 7.29 -33.61
C TYR A 358 6.12 8.47 -34.29
N ALA A 359 6.16 9.63 -33.64
CA ALA A 359 7.02 10.70 -34.05
C ALA A 359 8.52 10.33 -33.84
N GLU A 360 9.44 11.02 -34.50
CA GLU A 360 10.86 10.79 -34.36
C GLU A 360 11.30 10.89 -32.89
N GLY A 361 12.05 9.88 -32.41
CA GLY A 361 12.55 9.80 -31.02
C GLY A 361 11.54 9.26 -29.99
N PHE A 362 10.33 8.83 -30.39
CA PHE A 362 9.33 8.26 -29.50
C PHE A 362 9.01 6.78 -29.76
N ALA A 363 9.59 6.18 -30.81
CA ALA A 363 9.47 4.74 -31.02
C ALA A 363 10.08 3.97 -29.83
N PRO A 364 9.50 2.82 -29.41
CA PRO A 364 10.00 2.00 -28.31
C PRO A 364 11.37 1.41 -28.57
#